data_fa3e05117fc1d87566cac044bd8b7fc0
#
_entry.id   fa3e05117fc1d87566cac044bd8b7fc0
#
_cell.length_a   1.000
_cell.length_b   1.000
_cell.length_c   1.000
_cell.angle_alpha   90.00
_cell.angle_beta   90.00
_cell.angle_gamma   90.00
#
_symmetry.space_group_name_H-M   'P 1'
#
loop_
_entity.id
_entity.type
_entity.pdbx_description
1 polymer ?
#
loop_
_entity_poly.entity_id
_entity_poly.type
_entity_poly.pdbx_seq_one_letter_code
_entity_poly.pdbx_strand_id
1 'polypeptide(L)'
;MGRLGIYIHIPFCQKKCNYCDFLSAPPRKQGEQKRYVEALGREIQREAKGYEGYRADTLFFGGGTPSLLQEDELERLMAALREGFQIEADAEITMEVNPGTVSRAKLECYRRLGINRLSIGLQSADDEELKELGRIHSWQDFLTTWQAVRECGFTNVNVDLMSALPGQTKEGYENTLMKVLALRPEHISAYSLIIEEETPFYSRFGSGGEEAGRLPDEEEERLMYERTGELLLEHGYERYEISNYSRPGFSCKHNIGYWTGKEYLGLGLGASSLIAHRRFSRERNLTAYIDKVMAEEGTVVWQESLSRQEEMAEFMFLGLRLTQGISLEEFKERFGTGSEEKYGKQIEGLIQKGLLYTPTEGRLALTKKGVDVSNQVFLEFL
;
A
#
# COMPACT_ATOMS: atom_id res chain seq x y z
N MET A 1 -24.86 -9.08 1.33
CA MET A 1 -24.04 -8.36 0.35
C MET A 1 -22.61 -8.36 0.90
N GLY A 2 -21.64 -8.82 0.10
CA GLY A 2 -20.22 -8.79 0.44
C GLY A 2 -19.67 -7.36 0.45
N ARG A 3 -18.61 -7.12 1.25
CA ARG A 3 -17.83 -5.88 1.17
C ARG A 3 -16.64 -6.09 0.26
N LEU A 4 -16.31 -5.10 -0.57
CA LEU A 4 -15.28 -5.18 -1.59
C LEU A 4 -14.34 -3.98 -1.50
N GLY A 5 -13.03 -4.23 -1.48
CA GLY A 5 -12.03 -3.21 -1.78
C GLY A 5 -11.80 -3.14 -3.30
N ILE A 6 -11.73 -1.97 -3.89
CA ILE A 6 -11.37 -1.80 -5.31
C ILE A 6 -10.03 -1.09 -5.41
N TYR A 7 -9.05 -1.75 -6.03
CA TYR A 7 -7.75 -1.17 -6.36
C TYR A 7 -7.69 -0.81 -7.84
N ILE A 8 -7.29 0.41 -8.16
CA ILE A 8 -7.17 0.93 -9.52
C ILE A 8 -5.70 1.22 -9.79
N HIS A 9 -5.09 0.45 -10.69
CA HIS A 9 -3.68 0.60 -11.03
C HIS A 9 -3.46 1.64 -12.14
N ILE A 10 -2.62 2.63 -11.87
CA ILE A 10 -2.20 3.63 -12.86
C ILE A 10 -0.69 3.48 -13.09
N PRO A 11 -0.26 2.89 -14.22
CA PRO A 11 1.13 2.47 -14.41
C PRO A 11 2.09 3.57 -14.87
N PHE A 12 1.72 4.83 -14.78
CA PHE A 12 2.52 5.93 -15.32
C PHE A 12 3.25 6.70 -14.23
N CYS A 13 4.52 7.02 -14.51
CA CYS A 13 5.36 7.94 -13.72
C CYS A 13 5.98 8.98 -14.66
N GLN A 14 6.36 10.15 -14.15
CA GLN A 14 7.21 11.06 -14.90
C GLN A 14 8.63 10.49 -15.07
N LYS A 15 9.14 9.86 -14.01
CA LYS A 15 10.42 9.15 -13.96
C LYS A 15 10.29 8.00 -12.99
N LYS A 16 10.84 6.81 -13.31
CA LYS A 16 10.91 5.69 -12.39
C LYS A 16 12.04 5.93 -11.38
N CYS A 17 11.74 5.78 -10.09
CA CYS A 17 12.72 5.92 -9.02
C CYS A 17 13.69 4.75 -9.02
N ASN A 18 14.90 4.95 -8.46
CA ASN A 18 15.99 3.99 -8.52
C ASN A 18 15.73 2.70 -7.70
N TYR A 19 14.84 2.75 -6.71
CA TYR A 19 14.49 1.65 -5.82
C TYR A 19 13.20 0.93 -6.21
N CYS A 20 12.40 1.49 -7.14
CA CYS A 20 11.01 1.08 -7.34
C CYS A 20 10.89 -0.15 -8.23
N ASP A 21 10.26 -1.21 -7.71
CA ASP A 21 9.90 -2.44 -8.43
C ASP A 21 8.48 -2.43 -8.99
N PHE A 22 7.66 -1.42 -8.63
CA PHE A 22 6.27 -1.34 -9.08
C PHE A 22 6.17 -1.37 -10.61
N LEU A 23 5.09 -1.98 -11.09
CA LEU A 23 4.77 -2.06 -12.51
C LEU A 23 4.39 -0.68 -13.04
N SER A 24 5.40 0.15 -13.26
CA SER A 24 5.23 1.53 -13.68
C SER A 24 6.39 2.00 -14.56
N ALA A 25 6.11 2.92 -15.48
CA ALA A 25 7.10 3.53 -16.35
C ALA A 25 6.60 4.89 -16.87
N PRO A 26 7.50 5.76 -17.38
CA PRO A 26 7.08 6.91 -18.18
C PRO A 26 6.35 6.46 -19.44
N PRO A 27 5.34 7.22 -19.91
CA PRO A 27 4.68 6.93 -21.18
C PRO A 27 5.70 6.90 -22.32
N ARG A 28 5.66 5.84 -23.15
CA ARG A 28 6.61 5.65 -24.26
C ARG A 28 6.23 6.45 -25.50
N LYS A 29 4.94 6.77 -25.64
CA LYS A 29 4.38 7.47 -26.80
C LYS A 29 3.36 8.49 -26.35
N GLN A 30 3.24 9.57 -27.13
CA GLN A 30 2.18 10.55 -26.93
C GLN A 30 0.80 9.88 -27.02
N GLY A 31 -0.09 10.16 -26.06
CA GLY A 31 -1.44 9.60 -26.01
C GLY A 31 -1.54 8.18 -25.44
N GLU A 32 -0.44 7.53 -25.03
CA GLU A 32 -0.46 6.18 -24.43
C GLU A 32 -1.27 6.16 -23.14
N GLN A 33 -1.10 7.15 -22.26
CA GLN A 33 -1.89 7.30 -21.03
C GLN A 33 -3.39 7.39 -21.34
N LYS A 34 -3.78 8.22 -22.30
CA LYS A 34 -5.18 8.39 -22.70
C LYS A 34 -5.80 7.09 -23.21
N ARG A 35 -5.07 6.32 -24.05
CA ARG A 35 -5.52 5.00 -24.53
C ARG A 35 -5.67 4.01 -23.39
N TYR A 36 -4.75 4.03 -22.43
CA TYR A 36 -4.84 3.20 -21.24
C TYR A 36 -6.07 3.54 -20.39
N VAL A 37 -6.31 4.82 -20.14
CA VAL A 37 -7.49 5.28 -19.36
C VAL A 37 -8.80 4.88 -20.06
N GLU A 38 -8.85 4.97 -21.39
CA GLU A 38 -10.01 4.49 -22.16
C GLU A 38 -10.20 2.97 -21.99
N ALA A 39 -9.13 2.19 -22.12
CA ALA A 39 -9.17 0.74 -21.89
C ALA A 39 -9.60 0.41 -20.46
N LEU A 40 -8.99 1.06 -19.46
CA LEU A 40 -9.33 0.86 -18.04
C LEU A 40 -10.83 1.18 -17.77
N GLY A 41 -11.36 2.25 -18.34
CA GLY A 41 -12.79 2.58 -18.22
C GLY A 41 -13.69 1.47 -18.78
N ARG A 42 -13.34 0.88 -19.93
CA ARG A 42 -14.06 -0.29 -20.52
C ARG A 42 -13.93 -1.53 -19.64
N GLU A 43 -12.73 -1.79 -19.09
CA GLU A 43 -12.54 -2.91 -18.16
C GLU A 43 -13.43 -2.74 -16.92
N ILE A 44 -13.46 -1.55 -16.30
CA ILE A 44 -14.33 -1.26 -15.16
C ILE A 44 -15.79 -1.59 -15.45
N GLN A 45 -16.33 -1.12 -16.58
CA GLN A 45 -17.71 -1.35 -16.98
C GLN A 45 -18.01 -2.84 -17.25
N ARG A 46 -17.06 -3.57 -17.83
CA ARG A 46 -17.21 -5.00 -18.10
C ARG A 46 -17.19 -5.83 -16.82
N GLU A 47 -16.19 -5.58 -15.96
CA GLU A 47 -15.98 -6.33 -14.72
C GLU A 47 -17.12 -6.11 -13.73
N ALA A 48 -17.66 -4.90 -13.65
CA ALA A 48 -18.72 -4.53 -12.71
C ALA A 48 -19.94 -5.49 -12.76
N LYS A 49 -20.26 -6.02 -13.93
CA LYS A 49 -21.37 -6.98 -14.12
C LYS A 49 -21.23 -8.25 -13.29
N GLY A 50 -20.02 -8.63 -12.91
CA GLY A 50 -19.74 -9.79 -12.05
C GLY A 50 -19.88 -9.50 -10.56
N TYR A 51 -20.05 -8.24 -10.14
CA TYR A 51 -19.97 -7.82 -8.75
C TYR A 51 -21.21 -7.08 -8.22
N GLU A 52 -22.38 -7.27 -8.86
CA GLU A 52 -23.65 -6.64 -8.45
C GLU A 52 -24.08 -6.97 -7.01
N GLY A 53 -23.60 -8.11 -6.46
CA GLY A 53 -23.84 -8.52 -5.07
C GLY A 53 -22.93 -7.89 -4.01
N TYR A 54 -21.99 -7.02 -4.44
CA TYR A 54 -21.01 -6.40 -3.56
C TYR A 54 -21.26 -4.92 -3.35
N ARG A 55 -20.77 -4.40 -2.21
CA ARG A 55 -20.66 -2.97 -1.93
C ARG A 55 -19.19 -2.61 -1.76
N ALA A 56 -18.72 -1.62 -2.52
CA ALA A 56 -17.37 -1.12 -2.40
C ALA A 56 -17.28 -0.12 -1.24
N ASP A 57 -16.55 -0.46 -0.18
CA ASP A 57 -16.31 0.41 0.97
C ASP A 57 -14.93 1.08 0.93
N THR A 58 -14.05 0.65 0.01
CA THR A 58 -12.78 1.33 -0.27
C THR A 58 -12.46 1.33 -1.77
N LEU A 59 -12.00 2.48 -2.27
CA LEU A 59 -11.38 2.64 -3.58
C LEU A 59 -9.95 3.17 -3.38
N PHE A 60 -8.97 2.59 -4.06
CA PHE A 60 -7.58 2.99 -3.95
C PHE A 60 -6.94 3.15 -5.34
N PHE A 61 -6.62 4.38 -5.72
CA PHE A 61 -5.88 4.69 -6.94
C PHE A 61 -4.39 4.69 -6.61
N GLY A 62 -3.66 3.70 -7.12
CA GLY A 62 -2.26 3.48 -6.81
C GLY A 62 -1.43 3.01 -8.00
N GLY A 63 -0.17 2.65 -7.71
CA GLY A 63 0.76 2.03 -8.66
C GLY A 63 1.95 2.88 -9.01
N GLY A 64 1.92 3.57 -10.15
CA GLY A 64 2.97 4.50 -10.54
C GLY A 64 2.76 5.87 -9.88
N THR A 65 2.03 6.74 -10.54
CA THR A 65 1.70 8.09 -10.05
C THR A 65 0.29 8.46 -10.54
N PRO A 66 -0.76 8.02 -9.84
CA PRO A 66 -2.14 8.29 -10.24
C PRO A 66 -2.46 9.78 -10.38
N SER A 67 -1.76 10.63 -9.63
CA SER A 67 -1.90 12.09 -9.72
C SER A 67 -1.38 12.71 -11.03
N LEU A 68 -0.81 11.92 -11.95
CA LEU A 68 -0.53 12.37 -13.32
C LEU A 68 -1.77 12.38 -14.21
N LEU A 69 -2.83 11.66 -13.86
CA LEU A 69 -4.08 11.69 -14.60
C LEU A 69 -4.58 13.12 -14.75
N GLN A 70 -5.09 13.44 -15.95
CA GLN A 70 -5.78 14.71 -16.17
C GLN A 70 -7.16 14.67 -15.52
N GLU A 71 -7.74 15.83 -15.24
CA GLU A 71 -9.03 15.93 -14.55
C GLU A 71 -10.13 15.18 -15.30
N ASP A 72 -10.20 15.33 -16.63
CA ASP A 72 -11.18 14.65 -17.48
C ASP A 72 -10.97 13.12 -17.55
N GLU A 73 -9.73 12.65 -17.44
CA GLU A 73 -9.40 11.23 -17.36
C GLU A 73 -9.90 10.63 -16.04
N LEU A 74 -9.65 11.30 -14.93
CA LEU A 74 -10.13 10.87 -13.61
C LEU A 74 -11.65 10.92 -13.51
N GLU A 75 -12.28 11.97 -14.04
CA GLU A 75 -13.75 12.09 -14.09
C GLU A 75 -14.40 10.90 -14.81
N ARG A 76 -13.84 10.48 -15.96
CA ARG A 76 -14.32 9.30 -16.71
C ARG A 76 -14.18 8.01 -15.90
N LEU A 77 -13.03 7.78 -15.26
CA LEU A 77 -12.83 6.58 -14.44
C LEU A 77 -13.78 6.56 -13.24
N MET A 78 -13.95 7.70 -12.55
CA MET A 78 -14.86 7.80 -11.42
C MET A 78 -16.33 7.64 -11.84
N ALA A 79 -16.72 8.13 -13.02
CA ALA A 79 -18.06 7.90 -13.59
C ALA A 79 -18.28 6.41 -13.84
N ALA A 80 -17.34 5.73 -14.53
CA ALA A 80 -17.43 4.30 -14.79
C ALA A 80 -17.51 3.45 -13.50
N LEU A 81 -16.73 3.82 -12.46
CA LEU A 81 -16.77 3.16 -11.16
C LEU A 81 -18.13 3.32 -10.48
N ARG A 82 -18.70 4.53 -10.49
CA ARG A 82 -20.01 4.81 -9.87
C ARG A 82 -21.20 4.21 -10.62
N GLU A 83 -21.09 4.12 -11.94
CA GLU A 83 -22.10 3.45 -12.76
C GLU A 83 -22.06 1.92 -12.60
N GLY A 84 -20.87 1.37 -12.43
CA GLY A 84 -20.66 -0.08 -12.39
C GLY A 84 -20.76 -0.70 -11.00
N PHE A 85 -20.35 0.02 -9.95
CA PHE A 85 -20.26 -0.54 -8.60
C PHE A 85 -21.13 0.22 -7.59
N GLN A 86 -21.68 -0.50 -6.63
CA GLN A 86 -22.35 0.12 -5.48
C GLN A 86 -21.30 0.62 -4.49
N ILE A 87 -20.89 1.88 -4.62
CA ILE A 87 -19.92 2.51 -3.72
C ILE A 87 -20.67 3.03 -2.48
N GLU A 88 -20.21 2.66 -1.27
CA GLU A 88 -20.80 3.14 -0.02
C GLU A 88 -20.62 4.65 0.10
N ALA A 89 -21.60 5.33 0.73
CA ALA A 89 -21.57 6.79 0.85
C ALA A 89 -20.39 7.31 1.69
N ASP A 90 -19.91 6.48 2.63
CA ASP A 90 -18.76 6.71 3.51
C ASP A 90 -17.52 5.92 3.11
N ALA A 91 -17.46 5.45 1.86
CA ALA A 91 -16.30 4.75 1.33
C ALA A 91 -15.01 5.57 1.46
N GLU A 92 -13.93 4.91 1.87
CA GLU A 92 -12.60 5.51 1.79
C GLU A 92 -12.12 5.51 0.34
N ILE A 93 -11.94 6.70 -0.24
CA ILE A 93 -11.43 6.85 -1.61
C ILE A 93 -10.05 7.51 -1.54
N THR A 94 -9.01 6.71 -1.76
CA THR A 94 -7.62 7.13 -1.68
C THR A 94 -7.04 7.42 -3.07
N MET A 95 -6.23 8.48 -3.15
CA MET A 95 -5.41 8.83 -4.31
C MET A 95 -3.96 8.95 -3.88
N GLU A 96 -3.05 8.21 -4.54
CA GLU A 96 -1.61 8.42 -4.41
C GLU A 96 -1.18 9.66 -5.18
N VAL A 97 -0.34 10.46 -4.53
CA VAL A 97 0.13 11.75 -5.03
C VAL A 97 1.64 11.83 -4.90
N ASN A 98 2.33 12.22 -5.97
CA ASN A 98 3.71 12.65 -5.86
C ASN A 98 3.79 14.18 -5.75
N PRO A 99 4.67 14.74 -4.90
CA PRO A 99 4.88 16.17 -4.81
C PRO A 99 5.14 16.81 -6.19
N GLY A 100 4.55 17.99 -6.44
CA GLY A 100 4.67 18.69 -7.69
C GLY A 100 3.76 18.19 -8.84
N THR A 101 2.96 17.13 -8.64
CA THR A 101 2.08 16.58 -9.69
C THR A 101 0.64 17.07 -9.61
N VAL A 102 0.27 17.78 -8.56
CA VAL A 102 -1.08 18.29 -8.34
C VAL A 102 -1.10 19.81 -8.29
N SER A 103 -2.08 20.39 -8.96
CA SER A 103 -2.45 21.80 -8.87
C SER A 103 -3.65 21.95 -7.93
N ARG A 104 -3.95 23.18 -7.53
CA ARG A 104 -5.17 23.50 -6.79
C ARG A 104 -6.42 23.01 -7.53
N ALA A 105 -6.52 23.24 -8.82
CA ALA A 105 -7.65 22.79 -9.65
C ALA A 105 -7.83 21.26 -9.60
N LYS A 106 -6.72 20.49 -9.72
CA LYS A 106 -6.76 19.04 -9.55
C LYS A 106 -7.25 18.61 -8.17
N LEU A 107 -6.76 19.25 -7.11
CA LEU A 107 -7.19 18.94 -5.74
C LEU A 107 -8.67 19.25 -5.50
N GLU A 108 -9.18 20.35 -6.05
CA GLU A 108 -10.60 20.70 -6.04
C GLU A 108 -11.43 19.67 -6.85
N CYS A 109 -10.90 19.20 -8.00
CA CYS A 109 -11.49 18.09 -8.77
C CYS A 109 -11.57 16.81 -7.93
N TYR A 110 -10.48 16.43 -7.24
CA TYR A 110 -10.46 15.24 -6.36
C TYR A 110 -11.57 15.31 -5.30
N ARG A 111 -11.69 16.47 -4.63
CA ARG A 111 -12.76 16.68 -3.64
C ARG A 111 -14.15 16.54 -4.25
N ARG A 112 -14.40 17.17 -5.41
CA ARG A 112 -15.68 17.07 -6.15
C ARG A 112 -15.99 15.62 -6.53
N LEU A 113 -14.99 14.83 -6.86
CA LEU A 113 -15.13 13.41 -7.20
C LEU A 113 -15.22 12.51 -5.97
N GLY A 114 -15.17 13.06 -4.75
CA GLY A 114 -15.34 12.31 -3.51
C GLY A 114 -14.06 11.62 -3.01
N ILE A 115 -12.90 11.90 -3.60
CA ILE A 115 -11.63 11.47 -3.02
C ILE A 115 -11.48 12.15 -1.67
N ASN A 116 -11.34 11.34 -0.61
CA ASN A 116 -11.37 11.82 0.77
C ASN A 116 -10.09 11.48 1.55
N ARG A 117 -9.17 10.70 0.95
CA ARG A 117 -7.86 10.40 1.50
C ARG A 117 -6.78 10.60 0.43
N LEU A 118 -5.64 11.21 0.81
CA LEU A 118 -4.46 11.32 -0.05
C LEU A 118 -3.27 10.59 0.58
N SER A 119 -2.45 9.94 -0.25
CA SER A 119 -1.17 9.36 0.15
C SER A 119 -0.06 10.09 -0.60
N ILE A 120 0.79 10.83 0.11
CA ILE A 120 1.82 11.67 -0.52
C ILE A 120 3.19 11.01 -0.37
N GLY A 121 3.78 10.61 -1.48
CA GLY A 121 5.08 9.95 -1.53
C GLY A 121 6.23 10.95 -1.34
N LEU A 122 6.54 11.34 -0.11
CA LEU A 122 7.68 12.20 0.23
C LEU A 122 9.00 11.42 0.19
N GLN A 123 9.07 10.33 0.91
CA GLN A 123 10.20 9.42 1.15
C GLN A 123 11.26 9.98 2.11
N SER A 124 11.76 11.18 1.92
CA SER A 124 12.69 11.88 2.81
C SER A 124 12.47 13.40 2.81
N ALA A 125 12.84 14.06 3.89
CA ALA A 125 12.90 15.52 3.97
C ALA A 125 14.33 16.07 3.79
N ASP A 126 15.22 15.23 3.23
CA ASP A 126 16.57 15.60 2.81
C ASP A 126 16.68 15.50 1.29
N ASP A 127 17.09 16.59 0.63
CA ASP A 127 17.12 16.69 -0.82
C ASP A 127 18.23 15.82 -1.46
N GLU A 128 19.32 15.51 -0.74
CA GLU A 128 20.35 14.60 -1.26
C GLU A 128 19.86 13.13 -1.20
N GLU A 129 19.14 12.74 -0.14
CA GLU A 129 18.47 11.44 -0.09
C GLU A 129 17.41 11.30 -1.20
N LEU A 130 16.60 12.34 -1.44
CA LEU A 130 15.62 12.34 -2.53
C LEU A 130 16.30 12.18 -3.89
N LYS A 131 17.41 12.84 -4.12
CA LYS A 131 18.19 12.73 -5.35
C LYS A 131 18.81 11.34 -5.52
N GLU A 132 19.34 10.74 -4.45
CA GLU A 132 19.84 9.35 -4.44
C GLU A 132 18.73 8.36 -4.83
N LEU A 133 17.53 8.53 -4.28
CA LEU A 133 16.34 7.76 -4.63
C LEU A 133 15.88 7.95 -6.09
N GLY A 134 16.42 8.94 -6.79
CA GLY A 134 15.98 9.31 -8.16
C GLY A 134 14.67 10.07 -8.19
N ARG A 135 14.24 10.64 -7.04
CA ARG A 135 13.07 11.53 -6.97
C ARG A 135 13.32 12.83 -7.74
N ILE A 136 12.25 13.37 -8.30
CA ILE A 136 12.31 14.61 -9.11
C ILE A 136 11.83 15.83 -8.32
N HIS A 137 11.28 15.64 -7.14
CA HIS A 137 10.83 16.71 -6.25
C HIS A 137 11.84 16.94 -5.11
N SER A 138 11.81 18.14 -4.56
CA SER A 138 12.53 18.55 -3.36
C SER A 138 11.61 18.57 -2.12
N TRP A 139 12.21 18.75 -0.95
CA TRP A 139 11.46 19.05 0.28
C TRP A 139 10.55 20.28 0.12
N GLN A 140 11.02 21.31 -0.57
CA GLN A 140 10.22 22.53 -0.83
C GLN A 140 9.02 22.26 -1.74
N ASP A 141 9.14 21.42 -2.76
CA ASP A 141 8.02 21.01 -3.60
C ASP A 141 6.96 20.22 -2.82
N PHE A 142 7.42 19.40 -1.88
CA PHE A 142 6.52 18.71 -0.95
C PHE A 142 5.77 19.72 -0.06
N LEU A 143 6.44 20.70 0.54
CA LEU A 143 5.79 21.72 1.37
C LEU A 143 4.76 22.52 0.58
N THR A 144 5.05 22.85 -0.67
CA THR A 144 4.11 23.55 -1.56
C THR A 144 2.88 22.67 -1.84
N THR A 145 3.11 21.39 -2.14
CA THR A 145 2.02 20.41 -2.33
C THR A 145 1.19 20.25 -1.06
N TRP A 146 1.85 20.10 0.10
CA TRP A 146 1.21 19.97 1.40
C TRP A 146 0.30 21.16 1.71
N GLN A 147 0.79 22.37 1.52
CA GLN A 147 0.00 23.57 1.74
C GLN A 147 -1.24 23.60 0.84
N ALA A 148 -1.09 23.32 -0.45
CA ALA A 148 -2.23 23.27 -1.38
C ALA A 148 -3.27 22.21 -0.97
N VAL A 149 -2.82 21.03 -0.54
CA VAL A 149 -3.67 19.94 -0.06
C VAL A 149 -4.49 20.39 1.15
N ARG A 150 -3.86 21.05 2.12
CA ARG A 150 -4.56 21.57 3.31
C ARG A 150 -5.51 22.72 2.99
N GLU A 151 -5.13 23.64 2.12
CA GLU A 151 -5.99 24.75 1.65
C GLU A 151 -7.22 24.23 0.90
N CYS A 152 -7.11 23.13 0.16
CA CYS A 152 -8.25 22.45 -0.48
C CYS A 152 -9.09 21.62 0.49
N GLY A 153 -8.80 21.61 1.79
CA GLY A 153 -9.61 21.01 2.85
C GLY A 153 -9.49 19.49 2.99
N PHE A 154 -8.37 18.89 2.57
CA PHE A 154 -8.09 17.50 2.89
C PHE A 154 -7.64 17.35 4.34
N THR A 155 -8.36 16.50 5.08
CA THR A 155 -8.17 16.23 6.53
C THR A 155 -7.81 14.77 6.81
N ASN A 156 -7.59 13.95 5.79
CA ASN A 156 -7.08 12.59 5.89
C ASN A 156 -5.93 12.43 4.89
N VAL A 157 -4.72 12.70 5.35
CA VAL A 157 -3.52 12.74 4.51
C VAL A 157 -2.45 11.86 5.11
N ASN A 158 -1.96 10.93 4.31
CA ASN A 158 -0.80 10.10 4.60
C ASN A 158 0.46 10.74 4.00
N VAL A 159 1.58 10.58 4.68
CA VAL A 159 2.92 10.86 4.17
C VAL A 159 3.74 9.57 4.21
N ASP A 160 4.25 9.15 3.04
CA ASP A 160 5.11 7.99 2.92
C ASP A 160 6.57 8.40 3.16
N LEU A 161 7.26 7.67 4.05
CA LEU A 161 8.65 7.85 4.42
C LEU A 161 9.42 6.55 4.24
N MET A 162 10.71 6.67 3.93
CA MET A 162 11.62 5.54 3.82
C MET A 162 12.81 5.74 4.75
N SER A 163 13.12 4.71 5.53
CA SER A 163 14.33 4.59 6.34
C SER A 163 15.35 3.67 5.69
N ALA A 164 16.52 3.56 6.29
CA ALA A 164 17.63 2.73 5.84
C ALA A 164 18.12 3.07 4.42
N LEU A 165 18.07 4.35 4.04
CA LEU A 165 18.58 4.83 2.75
C LEU A 165 20.11 4.81 2.69
N PRO A 166 20.71 4.71 1.48
CA PRO A 166 22.16 4.72 1.36
C PRO A 166 22.81 5.98 1.97
N GLY A 167 23.65 5.78 2.98
CA GLY A 167 24.31 6.85 3.71
C GLY A 167 23.45 7.58 4.75
N GLN A 168 22.21 7.16 4.93
CA GLN A 168 21.31 7.71 5.95
C GLN A 168 21.78 7.32 7.35
N THR A 169 21.83 8.27 8.28
CA THR A 169 22.08 8.02 9.70
C THR A 169 20.75 8.04 10.47
N LYS A 170 20.76 7.46 11.67
CA LYS A 170 19.60 7.50 12.57
C LYS A 170 19.18 8.96 12.86
N GLU A 171 20.13 9.85 13.10
CA GLU A 171 19.87 11.27 13.36
C GLU A 171 19.29 12.00 12.14
N GLY A 172 19.77 11.68 10.91
CA GLY A 172 19.23 12.19 9.65
C GLY A 172 17.79 11.78 9.44
N TYR A 173 17.49 10.51 9.67
CA TYR A 173 16.14 9.99 9.57
C TYR A 173 15.21 10.57 10.66
N GLU A 174 15.67 10.68 11.91
CA GLU A 174 14.92 11.32 12.99
C GLU A 174 14.58 12.78 12.65
N ASN A 175 15.51 13.51 12.03
CA ASN A 175 15.24 14.88 11.56
C ASN A 175 14.14 14.91 10.49
N THR A 176 14.12 13.94 9.55
CA THR A 176 13.03 13.77 8.58
C THR A 176 11.69 13.54 9.28
N LEU A 177 11.63 12.63 10.26
CA LEU A 177 10.43 12.37 11.06
C LEU A 177 9.93 13.63 11.75
N MET A 178 10.82 14.38 12.44
CA MET A 178 10.47 15.60 13.15
C MET A 178 9.93 16.69 12.24
N LYS A 179 10.51 16.87 11.05
CA LYS A 179 9.99 17.82 10.03
C LYS A 179 8.57 17.44 9.59
N VAL A 180 8.30 16.15 9.40
CA VAL A 180 6.97 15.66 8.99
C VAL A 180 5.97 15.76 10.15
N LEU A 181 6.38 15.40 11.37
CA LEU A 181 5.54 15.51 12.57
C LEU A 181 5.11 16.97 12.85
N ALA A 182 5.95 17.96 12.54
CA ALA A 182 5.59 19.38 12.66
C ALA A 182 4.42 19.77 11.73
N LEU A 183 4.22 19.07 10.62
CA LEU A 183 3.10 19.27 9.68
C LEU A 183 1.79 18.60 10.14
N ARG A 184 1.88 17.70 11.11
CA ARG A 184 0.74 16.98 11.69
C ARG A 184 -0.13 16.25 10.67
N PRO A 185 0.42 15.34 9.82
CA PRO A 185 -0.42 14.48 9.00
C PRO A 185 -1.33 13.59 9.86
N GLU A 186 -2.38 13.06 9.31
CA GLU A 186 -3.27 12.11 10.00
C GLU A 186 -2.70 10.68 9.99
N HIS A 187 -1.85 10.39 9.01
CA HIS A 187 -1.27 9.07 8.80
C HIS A 187 0.19 9.20 8.33
N ILE A 188 1.04 8.26 8.73
CA ILE A 188 2.43 8.14 8.29
C ILE A 188 2.69 6.67 7.96
N SER A 189 3.15 6.43 6.72
CA SER A 189 3.71 5.14 6.32
C SER A 189 5.24 5.24 6.41
N ALA A 190 5.87 4.40 7.21
CA ALA A 190 7.31 4.38 7.41
C ALA A 190 7.87 3.01 7.07
N TYR A 191 8.52 2.91 5.92
CA TYR A 191 9.07 1.66 5.37
C TYR A 191 10.60 1.69 5.44
N SER A 192 11.22 0.57 5.80
CA SER A 192 12.64 0.37 5.49
C SER A 192 12.83 0.12 3.99
N LEU A 193 13.91 0.64 3.43
CA LEU A 193 14.30 0.37 2.05
C LEU A 193 14.57 -1.12 1.87
N ILE A 194 13.90 -1.72 0.89
CA ILE A 194 14.19 -3.07 0.42
C ILE A 194 14.87 -2.97 -0.94
N ILE A 195 15.96 -3.69 -1.12
CA ILE A 195 16.70 -3.73 -2.39
C ILE A 195 16.11 -4.83 -3.26
N GLU A 196 15.21 -4.44 -4.15
CA GLU A 196 14.50 -5.34 -5.05
C GLU A 196 15.31 -5.62 -6.32
N GLU A 197 15.32 -6.88 -6.77
CA GLU A 197 15.91 -7.30 -8.04
C GLU A 197 15.35 -6.48 -9.22
N GLU A 198 16.08 -6.38 -10.30
CA GLU A 198 15.72 -5.60 -11.49
C GLU A 198 15.59 -4.08 -11.28
N THR A 199 15.96 -3.55 -10.10
CA THR A 199 16.04 -2.11 -9.86
C THR A 199 17.46 -1.56 -10.07
N PRO A 200 17.63 -0.26 -10.39
CA PRO A 200 18.94 0.38 -10.38
C PRO A 200 19.67 0.25 -9.03
N PHE A 201 18.92 0.24 -7.92
CA PHE A 201 19.48 0.06 -6.59
C PHE A 201 20.05 -1.34 -6.38
N TYR A 202 19.46 -2.37 -6.96
CA TYR A 202 20.02 -3.72 -6.87
C TYR A 202 21.42 -3.81 -7.48
N SER A 203 21.64 -3.17 -8.61
CA SER A 203 22.97 -3.13 -9.25
C SER A 203 24.04 -2.44 -8.40
N ARG A 204 23.65 -1.46 -7.57
CA ARG A 204 24.55 -0.66 -6.74
C ARG A 204 24.70 -1.22 -5.33
N PHE A 205 23.61 -1.63 -4.71
CA PHE A 205 23.52 -1.95 -3.29
C PHE A 205 23.14 -3.40 -3.01
N GLY A 206 22.73 -4.17 -4.00
CA GLY A 206 22.40 -5.59 -3.87
C GLY A 206 23.63 -6.46 -3.60
N SER A 207 23.43 -7.77 -3.53
CA SER A 207 24.52 -8.73 -3.27
C SER A 207 25.64 -8.60 -4.32
N GLY A 208 26.83 -8.16 -3.87
CA GLY A 208 27.99 -7.90 -4.75
C GLY A 208 28.01 -6.51 -5.39
N GLY A 209 27.09 -5.62 -5.06
CA GLY A 209 27.10 -4.22 -5.50
C GLY A 209 28.28 -3.44 -4.87
N GLU A 210 28.94 -2.61 -5.67
CA GLU A 210 30.14 -1.86 -5.23
C GLU A 210 29.85 -0.87 -4.10
N GLU A 211 28.61 -0.41 -3.96
CA GLU A 211 28.17 0.56 -2.96
C GLU A 211 27.38 -0.07 -1.79
N ALA A 212 27.31 -1.41 -1.69
CA ALA A 212 26.55 -2.11 -0.65
C ALA A 212 26.91 -1.64 0.78
N GLY A 213 28.18 -1.29 1.02
CA GLY A 213 28.65 -0.76 2.31
C GLY A 213 28.15 0.65 2.68
N ARG A 214 27.36 1.30 1.80
CA ARG A 214 26.69 2.56 2.11
C ARG A 214 25.31 2.39 2.76
N LEU A 215 24.76 1.18 2.72
CA LEU A 215 23.50 0.89 3.43
C LEU A 215 23.79 0.83 4.94
N PRO A 216 22.89 1.34 5.77
CA PRO A 216 22.92 1.07 7.20
C PRO A 216 22.98 -0.43 7.48
N ASP A 217 23.67 -0.83 8.52
CA ASP A 217 23.67 -2.22 8.95
C ASP A 217 22.34 -2.60 9.65
N GLU A 218 22.13 -3.89 9.92
CA GLU A 218 20.90 -4.39 10.54
C GLU A 218 20.61 -3.74 11.92
N GLU A 219 21.64 -3.37 12.67
CA GLU A 219 21.48 -2.72 13.97
C GLU A 219 21.02 -1.26 13.80
N GLU A 220 21.63 -0.53 12.88
CA GLU A 220 21.23 0.85 12.56
C GLU A 220 19.80 0.89 11.99
N GLU A 221 19.46 -0.01 11.08
CA GLU A 221 18.09 -0.13 10.55
C GLU A 221 17.09 -0.41 11.67
N ARG A 222 17.39 -1.35 12.56
CA ARG A 222 16.53 -1.67 13.70
C ARG A 222 16.36 -0.47 14.63
N LEU A 223 17.43 0.28 14.90
CA LEU A 223 17.38 1.48 15.72
C LEU A 223 16.50 2.58 15.08
N MET A 224 16.56 2.75 13.74
CA MET A 224 15.67 3.67 13.03
C MET A 224 14.21 3.23 13.16
N TYR A 225 13.92 1.93 12.98
CA TYR A 225 12.58 1.39 13.13
C TYR A 225 12.02 1.55 14.55
N GLU A 226 12.81 1.23 15.57
CA GLU A 226 12.42 1.41 16.97
C GLU A 226 12.13 2.87 17.28
N ARG A 227 13.04 3.76 16.86
CA ARG A 227 12.91 5.20 17.10
C ARG A 227 11.70 5.80 16.39
N THR A 228 11.35 5.28 15.19
CA THR A 228 10.11 5.64 14.50
C THR A 228 8.90 5.38 15.37
N GLY A 229 8.78 4.17 15.92
CA GLY A 229 7.65 3.79 16.77
C GLY A 229 7.55 4.66 18.01
N GLU A 230 8.67 4.96 18.68
CA GLU A 230 8.73 5.80 19.88
C GLU A 230 8.28 7.24 19.58
N LEU A 231 8.91 7.89 18.59
CA LEU A 231 8.61 9.26 18.21
C LEU A 231 7.15 9.43 17.77
N LEU A 232 6.64 8.51 16.96
CA LEU A 232 5.27 8.59 16.48
C LEU A 232 4.27 8.42 17.63
N LEU A 233 4.54 7.50 18.57
CA LEU A 233 3.71 7.32 19.77
C LEU A 233 3.73 8.58 20.65
N GLU A 234 4.90 9.18 20.92
CA GLU A 234 5.05 10.43 21.66
C GLU A 234 4.23 11.60 21.07
N HIS A 235 4.00 11.56 19.74
CA HIS A 235 3.22 12.57 19.02
C HIS A 235 1.75 12.18 18.74
N GLY A 236 1.26 11.11 19.39
CA GLY A 236 -0.15 10.69 19.35
C GLY A 236 -0.54 9.88 18.11
N TYR A 237 0.42 9.20 17.49
CA TYR A 237 0.16 8.21 16.46
C TYR A 237 0.21 6.80 17.06
N GLU A 238 -0.73 5.98 16.65
CA GLU A 238 -0.78 4.57 16.99
C GLU A 238 -0.32 3.73 15.80
N ARG A 239 0.61 2.81 16.05
CA ARG A 239 0.97 1.81 15.04
C ARG A 239 -0.16 0.80 14.95
N TYR A 240 -0.80 0.63 13.80
CA TYR A 240 -1.87 -0.33 13.62
C TYR A 240 -1.44 -1.58 12.82
N GLU A 241 -0.32 -1.51 12.09
CA GLU A 241 0.35 -2.64 11.45
C GLU A 241 1.87 -2.35 11.34
N ILE A 242 2.66 -3.24 10.73
CA ILE A 242 4.13 -3.22 10.78
C ILE A 242 4.73 -1.87 10.38
N SER A 243 4.23 -1.25 9.30
CA SER A 243 4.84 -0.06 8.68
C SER A 243 3.96 1.18 8.74
N ASN A 244 2.71 1.07 9.23
CA ASN A 244 1.74 2.16 9.16
C ASN A 244 1.30 2.64 10.54
N TYR A 245 1.29 3.97 10.68
CA TYR A 245 0.94 4.69 11.89
C TYR A 245 -0.12 5.73 11.57
N SER A 246 -1.08 5.90 12.46
CA SER A 246 -2.14 6.89 12.27
C SER A 246 -2.56 7.51 13.60
N ARG A 247 -3.15 8.68 13.52
CA ARG A 247 -3.97 9.19 14.62
C ARG A 247 -5.21 8.32 14.76
N PRO A 248 -5.82 8.22 15.95
CA PRO A 248 -7.05 7.48 16.15
C PRO A 248 -8.12 7.83 15.11
N GLY A 249 -8.67 6.80 14.44
CA GLY A 249 -9.70 6.95 13.42
C GLY A 249 -9.20 7.21 11.98
N PHE A 250 -7.87 7.27 11.74
CA PHE A 250 -7.29 7.54 10.43
C PHE A 250 -6.49 6.38 9.82
N SER A 251 -6.60 5.18 10.38
CA SER A 251 -6.00 3.98 9.78
C SER A 251 -6.55 3.75 8.37
N CYS A 252 -5.70 3.34 7.43
CA CYS A 252 -6.11 3.08 6.05
C CYS A 252 -6.98 1.82 5.99
N LYS A 253 -8.28 2.01 5.72
CA LYS A 253 -9.25 0.91 5.64
C LYS A 253 -8.91 -0.07 4.52
N HIS A 254 -8.41 0.44 3.40
CA HIS A 254 -8.02 -0.38 2.26
C HIS A 254 -6.87 -1.34 2.62
N ASN A 255 -5.80 -0.82 3.26
CA ASN A 255 -4.66 -1.64 3.68
C ASN A 255 -5.06 -2.67 4.74
N ILE A 256 -5.87 -2.26 5.73
CA ILE A 256 -6.42 -3.19 6.74
C ILE A 256 -7.20 -4.32 6.07
N GLY A 257 -7.94 -4.02 4.99
CA GLY A 257 -8.66 -5.02 4.20
C GLY A 257 -7.75 -6.14 3.71
N TYR A 258 -6.55 -5.85 3.23
CA TYR A 258 -5.57 -6.88 2.86
C TYR A 258 -5.14 -7.76 4.03
N TRP A 259 -4.87 -7.14 5.19
CA TRP A 259 -4.40 -7.86 6.37
C TRP A 259 -5.48 -8.69 7.07
N THR A 260 -6.74 -8.37 6.83
CA THR A 260 -7.90 -9.13 7.34
C THR A 260 -8.46 -10.14 6.35
N GLY A 261 -7.83 -10.29 5.18
CA GLY A 261 -8.29 -11.22 4.14
C GLY A 261 -9.65 -10.83 3.55
N LYS A 262 -9.95 -9.52 3.53
CA LYS A 262 -11.14 -8.98 2.85
C LYS A 262 -11.00 -9.15 1.34
N GLU A 263 -12.11 -9.45 0.67
CA GLU A 263 -12.15 -9.53 -0.78
C GLU A 263 -11.83 -8.18 -1.43
N TYR A 264 -11.01 -8.23 -2.49
CA TYR A 264 -10.65 -7.05 -3.25
C TYR A 264 -10.55 -7.35 -4.73
N LEU A 265 -10.94 -6.39 -5.54
CA LEU A 265 -10.86 -6.41 -7.00
C LEU A 265 -9.80 -5.42 -7.47
N GLY A 266 -8.76 -5.92 -8.11
CA GLY A 266 -7.77 -5.11 -8.81
C GLY A 266 -8.19 -4.88 -10.26
N LEU A 267 -8.16 -3.62 -10.69
CA LEU A 267 -8.46 -3.16 -12.03
C LEU A 267 -7.24 -2.46 -12.64
N GLY A 268 -7.00 -2.71 -13.91
CA GLY A 268 -5.86 -2.15 -14.62
C GLY A 268 -4.66 -3.10 -14.72
N LEU A 269 -3.60 -2.59 -15.33
CA LEU A 269 -2.37 -3.32 -15.67
C LEU A 269 -1.76 -4.02 -14.46
N GLY A 270 -1.59 -5.35 -14.55
CA GLY A 270 -0.93 -6.17 -13.53
C GLY A 270 -1.64 -6.23 -12.18
N ALA A 271 -2.83 -5.65 -12.04
CA ALA A 271 -3.55 -5.63 -10.78
C ALA A 271 -3.98 -7.03 -10.35
N SER A 272 -3.83 -7.32 -9.05
CA SER A 272 -4.23 -8.59 -8.43
C SER A 272 -5.56 -8.46 -7.71
N SER A 273 -6.25 -9.57 -7.59
CA SER A 273 -7.57 -9.67 -6.93
C SER A 273 -7.64 -10.90 -6.03
N LEU A 274 -8.47 -10.84 -5.00
CA LEU A 274 -8.87 -11.98 -4.17
C LEU A 274 -10.39 -11.97 -4.04
N ILE A 275 -11.08 -12.88 -4.72
CA ILE A 275 -12.55 -12.94 -4.77
C ILE A 275 -12.99 -14.39 -4.69
N ALA A 276 -13.95 -14.70 -3.82
CA ALA A 276 -14.57 -16.03 -3.71
C ALA A 276 -13.52 -17.15 -3.65
N HIS A 277 -12.53 -17.03 -2.76
CA HIS A 277 -11.42 -17.98 -2.58
C HIS A 277 -10.49 -18.12 -3.79
N ARG A 278 -10.56 -17.20 -4.76
CA ARG A 278 -9.69 -17.20 -5.94
C ARG A 278 -8.82 -15.97 -5.97
N ARG A 279 -7.51 -16.17 -6.17
CA ARG A 279 -6.56 -15.11 -6.47
C ARG A 279 -6.30 -15.11 -7.96
N PHE A 280 -6.28 -13.93 -8.56
CA PHE A 280 -5.97 -13.78 -9.97
C PHE A 280 -5.27 -12.44 -10.24
N SER A 281 -4.49 -12.40 -11.31
CA SER A 281 -3.81 -11.18 -11.75
C SER A 281 -4.00 -10.92 -13.22
N ARG A 282 -3.91 -9.65 -13.58
CA ARG A 282 -4.15 -9.16 -14.94
C ARG A 282 -2.86 -9.04 -15.74
N GLU A 283 -3.02 -8.85 -17.04
CA GLU A 283 -1.94 -8.64 -18.00
C GLU A 283 -0.96 -7.56 -17.53
N ARG A 284 0.35 -7.87 -17.61
CA ARG A 284 1.44 -6.99 -17.17
C ARG A 284 2.08 -6.20 -18.32
N ASN A 285 1.84 -6.59 -19.57
CA ASN A 285 2.32 -5.83 -20.73
C ASN A 285 1.29 -4.78 -21.13
N LEU A 286 1.68 -3.51 -21.10
CA LEU A 286 0.77 -2.37 -21.33
C LEU A 286 0.08 -2.43 -22.69
N THR A 287 0.81 -2.76 -23.76
CA THR A 287 0.25 -2.85 -25.11
C THR A 287 -0.76 -4.00 -25.20
N ALA A 288 -0.35 -5.19 -24.72
CA ALA A 288 -1.23 -6.36 -24.72
C ALA A 288 -2.49 -6.14 -23.86
N TYR A 289 -2.36 -5.46 -22.71
CA TYR A 289 -3.50 -5.10 -21.88
C TYR A 289 -4.51 -4.23 -22.63
N ILE A 290 -4.02 -3.13 -23.25
CA ILE A 290 -4.87 -2.23 -24.01
C ILE A 290 -5.55 -2.98 -25.17
N ASP A 291 -4.78 -3.75 -25.95
CA ASP A 291 -5.30 -4.46 -27.13
C ASP A 291 -6.35 -5.50 -26.74
N LYS A 292 -6.12 -6.31 -25.68
CA LYS A 292 -7.10 -7.26 -25.14
C LYS A 292 -8.40 -6.58 -24.71
N VAL A 293 -8.30 -5.49 -23.94
CA VAL A 293 -9.50 -4.77 -23.50
C VAL A 293 -10.28 -4.20 -24.68
N MET A 294 -9.58 -3.62 -25.66
CA MET A 294 -10.21 -3.03 -26.84
C MET A 294 -10.84 -4.08 -27.76
N ALA A 295 -10.31 -5.30 -27.75
CA ALA A 295 -10.88 -6.47 -28.44
C ALA A 295 -11.98 -7.20 -27.63
N GLU A 296 -12.36 -6.65 -26.46
CA GLU A 296 -13.32 -7.26 -25.51
C GLU A 296 -12.85 -8.63 -24.95
N GLU A 297 -11.55 -8.90 -25.00
CA GLU A 297 -10.93 -10.10 -24.43
C GLU A 297 -10.68 -9.96 -22.93
N GLY A 298 -10.57 -11.10 -22.22
CA GLY A 298 -10.21 -11.13 -20.81
C GLY A 298 -8.75 -10.69 -20.56
N THR A 299 -8.53 -9.94 -19.49
CA THR A 299 -7.19 -9.48 -19.09
C THR A 299 -6.52 -10.36 -18.04
N VAL A 300 -7.24 -11.33 -17.45
CA VAL A 300 -6.69 -12.26 -16.47
C VAL A 300 -5.69 -13.20 -17.15
N VAL A 301 -4.46 -13.22 -16.66
CA VAL A 301 -3.37 -14.04 -17.22
C VAL A 301 -2.90 -15.14 -16.26
N TRP A 302 -3.24 -15.03 -15.00
CA TRP A 302 -2.94 -16.01 -13.98
C TRP A 302 -4.08 -16.06 -12.96
N GLN A 303 -4.42 -17.26 -12.49
CA GLN A 303 -5.38 -17.48 -11.42
C GLN A 303 -5.11 -18.78 -10.67
N GLU A 304 -5.45 -18.80 -9.40
CA GLU A 304 -5.44 -19.98 -8.55
C GLU A 304 -6.64 -19.97 -7.60
N SER A 305 -7.07 -21.15 -7.17
CA SER A 305 -8.06 -21.29 -6.12
C SER A 305 -7.36 -21.65 -4.82
N LEU A 306 -7.57 -20.85 -3.80
CA LEU A 306 -6.99 -21.10 -2.49
C LEU A 306 -7.68 -22.31 -1.85
N SER A 307 -6.88 -23.25 -1.40
CA SER A 307 -7.36 -24.31 -0.53
C SER A 307 -7.67 -23.74 0.87
N ARG A 308 -8.52 -24.45 1.59
CA ARG A 308 -8.83 -24.06 2.99
C ARG A 308 -7.58 -23.97 3.88
N GLN A 309 -6.56 -24.78 3.60
CA GLN A 309 -5.30 -24.73 4.34
C GLN A 309 -4.52 -23.44 4.06
N GLU A 310 -4.45 -23.03 2.80
CA GLU A 310 -3.83 -21.77 2.39
C GLU A 310 -4.56 -20.57 2.98
N GLU A 311 -5.91 -20.59 3.00
CA GLU A 311 -6.69 -19.53 3.64
C GLU A 311 -6.45 -19.43 5.15
N MET A 312 -6.31 -20.58 5.83
CA MET A 312 -5.95 -20.60 7.25
C MET A 312 -4.55 -20.01 7.48
N ALA A 313 -3.58 -20.38 6.63
CA ALA A 313 -2.23 -19.85 6.71
C ALA A 313 -2.22 -18.34 6.46
N GLU A 314 -2.93 -17.86 5.43
CA GLU A 314 -3.08 -16.43 5.14
C GLU A 314 -3.72 -15.66 6.27
N PHE A 315 -4.77 -16.19 6.89
CA PHE A 315 -5.38 -15.58 8.06
C PHE A 315 -4.35 -15.36 9.18
N MET A 316 -3.48 -16.35 9.41
CA MET A 316 -2.44 -16.24 10.42
C MET A 316 -1.41 -15.19 10.05
N PHE A 317 -0.72 -15.34 8.93
CA PHE A 317 0.43 -14.48 8.64
C PHE A 317 0.04 -13.05 8.20
N LEU A 318 -1.09 -12.87 7.51
CA LEU A 318 -1.59 -11.53 7.19
C LEU A 318 -2.13 -10.82 8.43
N GLY A 319 -2.96 -11.53 9.22
CA GLY A 319 -3.56 -10.95 10.41
C GLY A 319 -2.54 -10.61 11.51
N LEU A 320 -1.47 -11.38 11.64
CA LEU A 320 -0.37 -11.09 12.59
C LEU A 320 0.44 -9.84 12.20
N ARG A 321 0.29 -9.29 11.00
CA ARG A 321 0.84 -7.97 10.64
C ARG A 321 0.17 -6.83 11.43
N LEU A 322 -1.09 -7.01 11.80
CA LEU A 322 -1.82 -6.02 12.60
C LEU A 322 -1.29 -6.01 14.05
N THR A 323 -1.10 -4.83 14.60
CA THR A 323 -0.64 -4.66 16.00
C THR A 323 -1.59 -5.31 17.02
N GLN A 324 -2.90 -5.27 16.73
CA GLN A 324 -3.90 -5.98 17.54
C GLN A 324 -3.87 -7.49 17.35
N GLY A 325 -3.13 -8.01 16.37
CA GLY A 325 -3.08 -9.42 16.02
C GLY A 325 -4.39 -9.99 15.49
N ILE A 326 -4.53 -11.32 15.55
CA ILE A 326 -5.69 -12.07 15.08
C ILE A 326 -6.67 -12.38 16.21
N SER A 327 -7.94 -12.57 15.88
CA SER A 327 -8.98 -13.12 16.76
C SER A 327 -9.04 -14.63 16.59
N LEU A 328 -8.88 -15.38 17.69
CA LEU A 328 -8.98 -16.83 17.70
C LEU A 328 -10.44 -17.29 17.51
N GLU A 329 -11.40 -16.48 17.95
CA GLU A 329 -12.82 -16.70 17.73
C GLU A 329 -13.18 -16.56 16.25
N GLU A 330 -12.73 -15.47 15.60
CA GLU A 330 -12.94 -15.24 14.17
C GLU A 330 -12.33 -16.37 13.33
N PHE A 331 -11.13 -16.85 13.70
CA PHE A 331 -10.53 -18.02 13.05
C PHE A 331 -11.46 -19.23 13.14
N LYS A 332 -11.98 -19.52 14.34
CA LYS A 332 -12.89 -20.65 14.57
C LYS A 332 -14.21 -20.51 13.81
N GLU A 333 -14.79 -19.30 13.78
CA GLU A 333 -16.02 -19.03 13.04
C GLU A 333 -15.81 -19.21 11.53
N ARG A 334 -14.71 -18.69 10.99
CA ARG A 334 -14.40 -18.74 9.56
C ARG A 334 -14.05 -20.15 9.08
N PHE A 335 -13.31 -20.90 9.92
CA PHE A 335 -12.78 -22.20 9.51
C PHE A 335 -13.41 -23.39 10.21
N GLY A 336 -14.32 -23.22 11.18
CA GLY A 336 -15.00 -24.30 11.89
C GLY A 336 -14.08 -25.19 12.74
N THR A 337 -12.82 -24.78 12.95
CA THR A 337 -11.81 -25.45 13.79
C THR A 337 -11.00 -24.41 14.53
N GLY A 338 -10.51 -24.71 15.73
CA GLY A 338 -9.66 -23.80 16.50
C GLY A 338 -8.25 -23.67 15.87
N SER A 339 -7.63 -22.50 16.02
CA SER A 339 -6.24 -22.31 15.60
C SER A 339 -5.28 -23.21 16.38
N GLU A 340 -5.59 -23.55 17.63
CA GLU A 340 -4.81 -24.44 18.46
C GLU A 340 -4.81 -25.88 17.92
N GLU A 341 -5.91 -26.33 17.31
CA GLU A 341 -5.98 -27.67 16.70
C GLU A 341 -5.06 -27.76 15.48
N LYS A 342 -4.95 -26.66 14.72
CA LYS A 342 -4.17 -26.61 13.46
C LYS A 342 -2.72 -26.20 13.69
N TYR A 343 -2.47 -25.17 14.50
CA TYR A 343 -1.19 -24.50 14.68
C TYR A 343 -0.70 -24.46 16.14
N GLY A 344 -1.27 -25.27 17.04
CA GLY A 344 -0.97 -25.22 18.47
C GLY A 344 0.50 -25.35 18.79
N LYS A 345 1.21 -26.28 18.15
CA LYS A 345 2.66 -26.47 18.36
C LYS A 345 3.48 -25.26 17.91
N GLN A 346 3.14 -24.67 16.77
CA GLN A 346 3.78 -23.46 16.25
C GLN A 346 3.53 -22.28 17.19
N ILE A 347 2.27 -22.08 17.58
CA ILE A 347 1.87 -20.99 18.50
C ILE A 347 2.60 -21.12 19.84
N GLU A 348 2.57 -22.30 20.46
CA GLU A 348 3.28 -22.56 21.72
C GLU A 348 4.78 -22.31 21.60
N GLY A 349 5.41 -22.81 20.52
CA GLY A 349 6.84 -22.61 20.26
C GLY A 349 7.20 -21.14 20.08
N LEU A 350 6.38 -20.38 19.37
CA LEU A 350 6.58 -18.94 19.16
C LEU A 350 6.35 -18.12 20.44
N ILE A 351 5.39 -18.51 21.28
CA ILE A 351 5.19 -17.90 22.61
C ILE A 351 6.38 -18.19 23.52
N GLN A 352 6.89 -19.43 23.56
CA GLN A 352 8.08 -19.78 24.35
C GLN A 352 9.33 -19.01 23.90
N LYS A 353 9.47 -18.74 22.59
CA LYS A 353 10.54 -17.90 22.03
C LYS A 353 10.34 -16.39 22.33
N GLY A 354 9.20 -16.01 22.89
CA GLY A 354 8.83 -14.62 23.15
C GLY A 354 8.54 -13.80 21.88
N LEU A 355 8.06 -14.46 20.82
CA LEU A 355 7.74 -13.83 19.53
C LEU A 355 6.24 -13.55 19.38
N LEU A 356 5.40 -14.37 20.01
CA LEU A 356 3.96 -14.16 20.10
C LEU A 356 3.53 -13.99 21.56
N TYR A 357 2.40 -13.32 21.78
CA TYR A 357 1.76 -13.17 23.07
C TYR A 357 0.25 -13.02 22.90
N THR A 358 -0.49 -13.14 23.99
CA THR A 358 -1.94 -12.97 24.06
C THR A 358 -2.23 -11.60 24.70
N PRO A 359 -2.46 -10.52 23.92
CA PRO A 359 -2.68 -9.17 24.46
C PRO A 359 -3.95 -9.05 25.27
N THR A 360 -4.99 -9.80 24.89
CA THR A 360 -6.27 -9.98 25.59
C THR A 360 -6.75 -11.39 25.37
N GLU A 361 -7.67 -11.86 26.20
CA GLU A 361 -8.29 -13.18 26.01
C GLU A 361 -8.86 -13.31 24.60
N GLY A 362 -8.56 -14.42 23.93
CA GLY A 362 -9.01 -14.71 22.57
C GLY A 362 -8.27 -14.00 21.44
N ARG A 363 -7.15 -13.31 21.72
CA ARG A 363 -6.31 -12.70 20.67
C ARG A 363 -4.88 -13.19 20.72
N LEU A 364 -4.23 -13.24 19.56
CA LEU A 364 -2.82 -13.61 19.42
C LEU A 364 -2.11 -12.54 18.57
N ALA A 365 -1.00 -11.99 19.05
CA ALA A 365 -0.28 -10.92 18.39
C ALA A 365 1.24 -11.10 18.48
N LEU A 366 1.98 -10.39 17.60
CA LEU A 366 3.44 -10.29 17.67
C LEU A 366 3.87 -9.46 18.88
N THR A 367 4.89 -9.94 19.59
CA THR A 367 5.63 -9.09 20.54
C THR A 367 6.51 -8.07 19.79
N LYS A 368 7.11 -7.10 20.47
CA LYS A 368 8.12 -6.20 19.86
C LYS A 368 9.23 -7.02 19.16
N LYS A 369 9.78 -8.04 19.83
CA LYS A 369 10.76 -8.97 19.26
C LYS A 369 10.20 -9.76 18.07
N GLY A 370 8.92 -10.16 18.14
CA GLY A 370 8.24 -10.87 17.05
C GLY A 370 8.08 -10.00 15.80
N VAL A 371 7.88 -8.69 15.96
CA VAL A 371 7.82 -7.75 14.82
C VAL A 371 9.18 -7.66 14.11
N ASP A 372 10.28 -7.58 14.86
CA ASP A 372 11.63 -7.49 14.29
C ASP A 372 11.98 -8.70 13.39
N VAL A 373 11.44 -9.87 13.71
CA VAL A 373 11.65 -11.11 12.96
C VAL A 373 10.34 -11.66 12.36
N SER A 374 9.43 -10.76 12.02
CA SER A 374 8.05 -11.13 11.62
C SER A 374 8.00 -12.11 10.45
N ASN A 375 8.91 -11.98 9.45
CA ASN A 375 8.98 -12.92 8.35
C ASN A 375 9.27 -14.35 8.81
N GLN A 376 10.12 -14.54 9.84
CA GLN A 376 10.39 -15.86 10.39
C GLN A 376 9.16 -16.42 11.12
N VAL A 377 8.40 -15.56 11.81
CA VAL A 377 7.15 -15.96 12.45
C VAL A 377 6.11 -16.36 11.40
N PHE A 378 5.99 -15.62 10.32
CA PHE A 378 5.02 -15.90 9.24
C PHE A 378 5.29 -17.23 8.55
N LEU A 379 6.57 -17.58 8.32
CA LEU A 379 6.97 -18.85 7.73
C LEU A 379 6.54 -20.09 8.54
N GLU A 380 6.36 -19.98 9.84
CA GLU A 380 5.93 -21.10 10.68
C GLU A 380 4.46 -21.53 10.41
N PHE A 381 3.69 -20.71 9.71
CA PHE A 381 2.29 -20.99 9.37
C PHE A 381 2.07 -21.46 7.92
N LEU A 382 3.10 -21.44 7.08
CA LEU A 382 3.07 -21.89 5.67
C LEU A 382 3.25 -23.44 5.49
#